data_480956b32fd39fe23a29d583bed32a84
#
_entry.id   480956b32fd39fe23a29d583bed32a84
#
_cell.length_a   1.000
_cell.length_b   1.000
_cell.length_c   1.000
_cell.angle_alpha   90.00
_cell.angle_beta   90.00
_cell.angle_gamma   90.00
#
_symmetry.space_group_name_H-M   'P 1'
#
loop_
_entity.id
_entity.type
_entity.pdbx_description
1 polymer ?
#
loop_
_entity_poly.entity_id
_entity_poly.type
_entity_poly.pdbx_seq_one_letter_code
_entity_poly.pdbx_strand_id
1 'polypeptide(L)'
;LRDDLNEKRGDIVANSQPIRVGLMGFGQTGRQLYELASRSDDIEIVAIADIGAPKILHYLLCSEIKESERHTLEGNFLVNPRFKSRLIHIDRPEAMPWDIYGVDVVIDATGKYREARDMQAHLDNGAPRVILRSLPVDSIDRIIVPGVNDQAAMVSDRMISAGSATSSALCLLLKILSSRFEIECASMTSVHAYTSDQALQDYAGSDFRRSRSAAENIIPNTHEAHLWLHEILPEMSDKVLTYVLNVPIHEG
;
A
#
# COMPACT_ATOMS: atom_id res chain seq x y z
N LEU A 1 13.81 -8.67 -21.28
CA LEU A 1 13.34 -8.32 -19.90
C LEU A 1 11.93 -8.84 -19.60
N ARG A 2 10.96 -8.74 -20.55
CA ARG A 2 9.61 -9.29 -20.38
C ARG A 2 9.59 -10.81 -20.50
N ASP A 3 10.41 -11.35 -21.37
CA ASP A 3 10.52 -12.79 -21.63
C ASP A 3 11.27 -13.51 -20.51
N ASP A 4 12.34 -12.91 -19.94
CA ASP A 4 13.09 -13.46 -18.80
C ASP A 4 12.27 -13.51 -17.51
N LEU A 5 11.32 -12.57 -17.33
CA LEU A 5 10.39 -12.56 -16.19
C LEU A 5 9.30 -13.62 -16.35
N ASN A 6 8.89 -13.94 -17.56
CA ASN A 6 7.91 -14.99 -17.83
C ASN A 6 8.52 -16.40 -17.74
N GLU A 7 9.76 -16.60 -18.17
CA GLU A 7 10.45 -17.90 -18.01
C GLU A 7 10.64 -18.29 -16.54
N LYS A 8 11.02 -17.32 -15.68
CA LYS A 8 11.14 -17.57 -14.22
C LYS A 8 9.80 -17.76 -13.51
N ARG A 9 8.69 -17.31 -14.10
CA ARG A 9 7.34 -17.60 -13.59
C ARG A 9 6.84 -18.99 -13.94
N GLY A 10 7.30 -19.55 -15.07
CA GLY A 10 6.83 -20.86 -15.58
C GLY A 10 7.18 -22.04 -14.67
N ASP A 11 8.23 -21.94 -13.86
CA ASP A 11 8.71 -23.07 -13.03
C ASP A 11 8.15 -23.09 -11.60
N ILE A 12 7.36 -22.09 -11.20
CA ILE A 12 6.84 -21.98 -9.82
C ILE A 12 5.33 -22.28 -9.72
N VAL A 13 4.59 -22.30 -10.82
CA VAL A 13 3.12 -22.36 -10.78
C VAL A 13 2.57 -23.62 -11.46
N ALA A 14 2.84 -24.78 -10.86
CA ALA A 14 2.02 -25.95 -11.09
C ALA A 14 1.45 -26.41 -9.75
N ASN A 15 0.21 -26.01 -9.42
CA ASN A 15 -0.58 -26.52 -8.29
C ASN A 15 -0.44 -25.81 -6.92
N SER A 16 -0.17 -24.52 -6.84
CA SER A 16 -0.29 -23.81 -5.57
C SER A 16 -1.71 -23.27 -5.37
N GLN A 17 -2.27 -23.46 -4.20
CA GLN A 17 -3.50 -22.78 -3.80
C GLN A 17 -3.23 -21.26 -3.81
N PRO A 18 -4.26 -20.41 -4.08
CA PRO A 18 -4.08 -18.96 -4.06
C PRO A 18 -3.62 -18.50 -2.68
N ILE A 19 -2.79 -17.46 -2.66
CA ILE A 19 -2.34 -16.82 -1.41
C ILE A 19 -3.55 -16.17 -0.75
N ARG A 20 -3.79 -16.52 0.49
CA ARG A 20 -4.92 -16.02 1.30
C ARG A 20 -4.54 -14.73 1.99
N VAL A 21 -5.14 -13.63 1.57
CA VAL A 21 -4.83 -12.28 2.01
C VAL A 21 -5.89 -11.77 3.00
N GLY A 22 -5.43 -11.29 4.15
CA GLY A 22 -6.18 -10.39 5.02
C GLY A 22 -5.90 -8.94 4.62
N LEU A 23 -6.94 -8.13 4.47
CA LEU A 23 -6.79 -6.72 4.13
C LEU A 23 -7.26 -5.85 5.28
N MET A 24 -6.37 -5.00 5.82
CA MET A 24 -6.72 -3.98 6.80
C MET A 24 -6.81 -2.63 6.09
N GLY A 25 -8.01 -2.02 6.11
CA GLY A 25 -8.32 -0.77 5.40
C GLY A 25 -8.86 -1.00 3.98
N PHE A 26 -10.06 -0.49 3.73
CA PHE A 26 -10.77 -0.59 2.45
C PHE A 26 -11.02 0.79 1.83
N GLY A 27 -10.05 1.71 2.03
CA GLY A 27 -9.97 3.00 1.34
C GLY A 27 -9.65 2.82 -0.16
N GLN A 28 -9.26 3.88 -0.84
CA GLN A 28 -8.95 3.84 -2.28
C GLN A 28 -7.94 2.72 -2.63
N THR A 29 -6.81 2.64 -1.93
CA THR A 29 -5.80 1.60 -2.17
C THR A 29 -6.32 0.20 -1.87
N GLY A 30 -7.06 0.02 -0.77
CA GLY A 30 -7.64 -1.27 -0.41
C GLY A 30 -8.62 -1.77 -1.48
N ARG A 31 -9.47 -0.89 -2.03
CA ARG A 31 -10.39 -1.22 -3.13
C ARG A 31 -9.64 -1.57 -4.42
N GLN A 32 -8.59 -0.84 -4.76
CA GLN A 32 -7.73 -1.16 -5.91
C GLN A 32 -7.05 -2.53 -5.77
N LEU A 33 -6.53 -2.84 -4.58
CA LEU A 33 -5.95 -4.17 -4.29
C LEU A 33 -7.00 -5.28 -4.41
N TYR A 34 -8.21 -5.04 -3.91
CA TYR A 34 -9.32 -5.98 -4.03
C TYR A 34 -9.70 -6.23 -5.49
N GLU A 35 -9.77 -5.18 -6.29
CA GLU A 35 -10.04 -5.28 -7.73
C GLU A 35 -8.95 -6.04 -8.47
N LEU A 36 -7.68 -5.75 -8.19
CA LEU A 36 -6.54 -6.49 -8.78
C LEU A 36 -6.58 -7.97 -8.39
N ALA A 37 -6.85 -8.29 -7.13
CA ALA A 37 -6.98 -9.67 -6.67
C ALA A 37 -8.15 -10.39 -7.35
N SER A 38 -9.28 -9.71 -7.60
CA SER A 38 -10.43 -10.30 -8.28
C SER A 38 -10.16 -10.72 -9.71
N ARG A 39 -9.05 -10.27 -10.31
CA ARG A 39 -8.58 -10.60 -11.66
C ARG A 39 -7.41 -11.59 -11.69
N SER A 40 -6.89 -12.00 -10.53
CA SER A 40 -5.75 -12.91 -10.40
C SER A 40 -6.20 -14.28 -9.88
N ASP A 41 -5.61 -15.35 -10.40
CA ASP A 41 -5.77 -16.70 -9.86
C ASP A 41 -4.85 -16.99 -8.67
N ASP A 42 -3.85 -16.13 -8.43
CA ASP A 42 -2.79 -16.34 -7.47
C ASP A 42 -3.15 -15.84 -6.06
N ILE A 43 -4.20 -14.99 -5.93
CA ILE A 43 -4.53 -14.26 -4.70
C ILE A 43 -6.03 -14.32 -4.44
N GLU A 44 -6.41 -14.60 -3.20
CA GLU A 44 -7.78 -14.40 -2.71
C GLU A 44 -7.80 -13.52 -1.44
N ILE A 45 -8.66 -12.51 -1.40
CA ILE A 45 -8.87 -11.71 -0.20
C ILE A 45 -9.99 -12.36 0.62
N VAL A 46 -9.62 -12.97 1.75
CA VAL A 46 -10.55 -13.75 2.58
C VAL A 46 -11.26 -12.92 3.64
N ALA A 47 -10.59 -11.88 4.15
CA ALA A 47 -11.11 -11.00 5.18
C ALA A 47 -10.69 -9.55 4.94
N ILE A 48 -11.60 -8.61 5.20
CA ILE A 48 -11.38 -7.18 5.07
C ILE A 48 -11.83 -6.53 6.38
N ALA A 49 -10.90 -5.89 7.07
CA ALA A 49 -11.16 -5.10 8.27
C ALA A 49 -11.21 -3.61 7.92
N ASP A 50 -12.29 -2.93 8.28
CA ASP A 50 -12.45 -1.48 8.07
C ASP A 50 -13.44 -0.89 9.07
N ILE A 51 -13.39 0.43 9.25
CA ILE A 51 -14.33 1.19 10.09
C ILE A 51 -15.66 1.46 9.39
N GLY A 52 -15.74 1.28 8.08
CA GLY A 52 -16.92 1.52 7.26
C GLY A 52 -17.96 0.41 7.41
N ALA A 53 -19.23 0.76 7.38
CA ALA A 53 -20.29 -0.22 7.31
C ALA A 53 -20.27 -0.95 5.95
N PRO A 54 -20.61 -2.26 5.88
CA PRO A 54 -20.53 -3.06 4.66
C PRO A 54 -21.22 -2.44 3.44
N LYS A 55 -22.36 -1.80 3.62
CA LYS A 55 -23.10 -1.15 2.53
C LYS A 55 -22.37 0.03 1.90
N ILE A 56 -21.70 0.86 2.73
CA ILE A 56 -20.93 2.00 2.20
C ILE A 56 -19.65 1.54 1.53
N LEU A 57 -18.97 0.53 2.08
CA LEU A 57 -17.76 -0.05 1.47
C LEU A 57 -18.07 -0.66 0.10
N HIS A 58 -19.17 -1.40 -0.01
CA HIS A 58 -19.64 -1.96 -1.28
C HIS A 58 -20.03 -0.85 -2.29
N TYR A 59 -20.75 0.19 -1.83
CA TYR A 59 -21.11 1.32 -2.68
C TYR A 59 -19.88 2.02 -3.27
N LEU A 60 -18.87 2.31 -2.44
CA LEU A 60 -17.63 2.95 -2.87
C LEU A 60 -16.84 2.07 -3.84
N LEU A 61 -16.79 0.76 -3.60
CA LEU A 61 -16.16 -0.18 -4.52
C LEU A 61 -16.85 -0.14 -5.90
N CYS A 62 -18.16 -0.26 -5.92
CA CYS A 62 -18.94 -0.28 -7.17
C CYS A 62 -18.92 1.05 -7.93
N SER A 63 -18.67 2.18 -7.26
CA SER A 63 -18.56 3.48 -7.92
C SER A 63 -17.27 3.65 -8.74
N GLU A 64 -16.25 2.88 -8.44
CA GLU A 64 -14.92 2.92 -9.10
C GLU A 64 -14.78 1.87 -10.21
N ILE A 65 -15.65 0.83 -10.21
CA ILE A 65 -15.54 -0.30 -11.14
C ILE A 65 -16.47 -0.12 -12.33
N LYS A 66 -16.00 -0.43 -13.54
CA LYS A 66 -16.84 -0.46 -14.75
C LYS A 66 -17.89 -1.56 -14.64
N GLU A 67 -19.07 -1.36 -15.23
CA GLU A 67 -20.25 -2.22 -15.10
C GLU A 67 -20.05 -3.73 -15.37
N SER A 68 -19.03 -4.11 -16.12
CA SER A 68 -18.70 -5.51 -16.44
C SER A 68 -18.16 -6.32 -15.26
N GLU A 69 -17.79 -5.67 -14.15
CA GLU A 69 -17.14 -6.30 -13.00
C GLU A 69 -17.95 -6.04 -11.73
N ARG A 70 -19.10 -6.69 -11.65
CA ARG A 70 -20.01 -6.48 -10.50
C ARG A 70 -19.58 -7.33 -9.32
N HIS A 71 -19.29 -6.65 -8.22
CA HIS A 71 -19.18 -7.27 -6.92
C HIS A 71 -20.56 -7.17 -6.22
N THR A 72 -20.94 -8.20 -5.48
CA THR A 72 -22.22 -8.21 -4.73
C THR A 72 -21.96 -8.21 -3.24
N LEU A 73 -22.92 -7.69 -2.47
CA LEU A 73 -22.88 -7.70 -1.02
C LEU A 73 -23.92 -8.71 -0.49
N GLU A 74 -23.47 -9.78 0.15
CA GLU A 74 -24.31 -10.79 0.79
C GLU A 74 -24.14 -10.72 2.32
N GLY A 75 -24.99 -9.98 3.01
CA GLY A 75 -24.82 -9.70 4.43
C GLY A 75 -23.55 -8.92 4.70
N ASN A 76 -22.58 -9.56 5.36
CA ASN A 76 -21.25 -8.99 5.62
C ASN A 76 -20.17 -9.62 4.72
N PHE A 77 -20.52 -10.08 3.53
CA PHE A 77 -19.56 -10.62 2.58
C PHE A 77 -19.59 -9.83 1.27
N LEU A 78 -18.42 -9.43 0.82
CA LEU A 78 -18.21 -9.04 -0.58
C LEU A 78 -17.97 -10.32 -1.38
N VAL A 79 -18.71 -10.47 -2.47
CA VAL A 79 -18.65 -11.65 -3.34
C VAL A 79 -18.32 -11.20 -4.75
N ASN A 80 -17.33 -11.81 -5.34
CA ASN A 80 -16.98 -11.70 -6.73
C ASN A 80 -16.91 -13.10 -7.37
N PRO A 81 -16.74 -13.25 -8.68
CA PRO A 81 -16.73 -14.55 -9.34
C PRO A 81 -15.64 -15.53 -8.87
N ARG A 82 -14.60 -15.05 -8.17
CA ARG A 82 -13.42 -15.85 -7.80
C ARG A 82 -13.37 -16.19 -6.31
N PHE A 83 -13.73 -15.24 -5.44
CA PHE A 83 -13.66 -15.44 -3.99
C PHE A 83 -14.73 -14.63 -3.23
N LYS A 84 -14.86 -14.95 -1.96
CA LYS A 84 -15.80 -14.33 -1.02
C LYS A 84 -15.03 -13.78 0.17
N SER A 85 -15.10 -12.47 0.40
CA SER A 85 -14.38 -11.78 1.47
C SER A 85 -15.29 -11.38 2.62
N ARG A 86 -14.94 -11.73 3.85
CA ARG A 86 -15.66 -11.28 5.04
C ARG A 86 -15.35 -9.83 5.35
N LEU A 87 -16.36 -8.99 5.46
CA LEU A 87 -16.24 -7.62 5.98
C LEU A 87 -16.39 -7.62 7.50
N ILE A 88 -15.43 -7.02 8.19
CA ILE A 88 -15.36 -6.95 9.65
C ILE A 88 -15.20 -5.47 10.06
N HIS A 89 -16.07 -5.01 10.95
CA HIS A 89 -16.01 -3.65 11.46
C HIS A 89 -15.00 -3.57 12.61
N ILE A 90 -13.77 -3.17 12.29
CA ILE A 90 -12.64 -3.06 13.23
C ILE A 90 -11.79 -1.87 12.84
N ASP A 91 -11.32 -1.11 13.85
CA ASP A 91 -10.58 0.14 13.69
C ASP A 91 -9.08 0.04 14.00
N ARG A 92 -8.62 -1.11 14.55
CA ARG A 92 -7.21 -1.28 14.98
C ARG A 92 -6.70 -2.70 14.79
N PRO A 93 -5.38 -2.86 14.55
CA PRO A 93 -4.74 -4.15 14.33
C PRO A 93 -4.94 -5.16 15.46
N GLU A 94 -4.87 -4.70 16.71
CA GLU A 94 -4.95 -5.55 17.91
C GLU A 94 -6.30 -6.25 18.07
N ALA A 95 -7.34 -5.73 17.41
CA ALA A 95 -8.69 -6.28 17.53
C ALA A 95 -9.03 -7.31 16.44
N MET A 96 -8.18 -7.48 15.43
CA MET A 96 -8.48 -8.34 14.27
C MET A 96 -7.90 -9.74 14.42
N PRO A 97 -8.71 -10.79 14.63
CA PRO A 97 -8.25 -12.16 14.83
C PRO A 97 -7.96 -12.85 13.48
N TRP A 98 -6.78 -12.61 12.91
CA TRP A 98 -6.39 -13.13 11.60
C TRP A 98 -6.31 -14.66 11.53
N ASP A 99 -5.99 -15.31 12.63
CA ASP A 99 -5.93 -16.78 12.77
C ASP A 99 -7.24 -17.46 12.38
N ILE A 100 -8.40 -16.85 12.70
CA ILE A 100 -9.72 -17.40 12.38
C ILE A 100 -9.96 -17.47 10.87
N TYR A 101 -9.33 -16.57 10.12
CA TYR A 101 -9.52 -16.46 8.66
C TYR A 101 -8.49 -17.25 7.85
N GLY A 102 -7.49 -17.83 8.51
CA GLY A 102 -6.46 -18.64 7.85
C GLY A 102 -5.73 -17.86 6.75
N VAL A 103 -5.29 -16.63 7.07
CA VAL A 103 -4.54 -15.80 6.15
C VAL A 103 -3.08 -16.25 6.06
N ASP A 104 -2.48 -16.15 4.88
CA ASP A 104 -1.04 -16.34 4.67
C ASP A 104 -0.28 -15.03 4.87
N VAL A 105 -0.94 -13.90 4.58
CA VAL A 105 -0.36 -12.57 4.72
C VAL A 105 -1.45 -11.54 4.98
N VAL A 106 -1.13 -10.54 5.79
CA VAL A 106 -1.98 -9.36 5.97
C VAL A 106 -1.37 -8.19 5.21
N ILE A 107 -2.19 -7.45 4.45
CA ILE A 107 -1.81 -6.17 3.86
C ILE A 107 -2.49 -5.06 4.66
N ASP A 108 -1.69 -4.21 5.31
CA ASP A 108 -2.21 -2.96 5.89
C ASP A 108 -2.23 -1.85 4.86
N ALA A 109 -3.44 -1.52 4.40
CA ALA A 109 -3.73 -0.48 3.44
C ALA A 109 -4.34 0.78 4.08
N THR A 110 -4.37 0.87 5.43
CA THR A 110 -4.96 2.01 6.15
C THR A 110 -4.16 3.30 5.97
N GLY A 111 -2.83 3.19 5.84
CA GLY A 111 -1.90 4.31 5.88
C GLY A 111 -1.78 4.97 7.26
N LYS A 112 -2.47 4.45 8.27
CA LYS A 112 -2.55 4.96 9.64
C LYS A 112 -1.57 4.24 10.56
N TYR A 113 -1.54 2.92 10.51
CA TYR A 113 -0.76 2.04 11.37
C TYR A 113 0.59 1.75 10.71
N ARG A 114 1.61 2.57 11.01
CA ARG A 114 2.88 2.57 10.29
C ARG A 114 4.10 2.29 11.18
N GLU A 115 3.88 2.11 12.48
CA GLU A 115 4.94 1.76 13.41
C GLU A 115 5.15 0.23 13.45
N ALA A 116 6.37 -0.22 13.76
CA ALA A 116 6.67 -1.66 13.90
C ALA A 116 5.76 -2.35 14.93
N ARG A 117 5.36 -1.63 15.99
CA ARG A 117 4.41 -2.16 16.99
C ARG A 117 3.03 -2.43 16.41
N ASP A 118 2.58 -1.62 15.45
CA ASP A 118 1.28 -1.82 14.79
C ASP A 118 1.32 -3.07 13.90
N MET A 119 2.44 -3.27 13.19
CA MET A 119 2.67 -4.48 12.40
C MET A 119 2.80 -5.71 13.30
N GLN A 120 3.49 -5.58 14.45
CA GLN A 120 3.59 -6.65 15.44
C GLN A 120 2.22 -7.07 15.97
N ALA A 121 1.29 -6.12 16.17
CA ALA A 121 -0.07 -6.44 16.59
C ALA A 121 -0.82 -7.34 15.59
N HIS A 122 -0.62 -7.19 14.29
CA HIS A 122 -1.15 -8.14 13.31
C HIS A 122 -0.55 -9.53 13.47
N LEU A 123 0.79 -9.60 13.68
CA LEU A 123 1.49 -10.88 13.87
C LEU A 123 1.01 -11.59 15.15
N ASP A 124 0.82 -10.84 16.24
CA ASP A 124 0.36 -11.36 17.52
C ASP A 124 -1.08 -11.91 17.44
N ASN A 125 -1.87 -11.37 16.52
CA ASN A 125 -3.23 -11.83 16.23
C ASN A 125 -3.32 -12.86 15.09
N GLY A 126 -2.22 -13.56 14.83
CA GLY A 126 -2.19 -14.73 13.97
C GLY A 126 -1.88 -14.49 12.50
N ALA A 127 -1.49 -13.28 12.09
CA ALA A 127 -0.94 -13.07 10.76
C ALA A 127 0.47 -13.69 10.67
N PRO A 128 0.77 -14.59 9.73
CA PRO A 128 2.12 -15.11 9.57
C PRO A 128 3.12 -14.04 9.10
N ARG A 129 2.63 -13.09 8.29
CA ARG A 129 3.40 -12.00 7.70
C ARG A 129 2.52 -10.78 7.47
N VAL A 130 3.12 -9.58 7.54
CA VAL A 130 2.44 -8.31 7.31
C VAL A 130 3.16 -7.52 6.22
N ILE A 131 2.39 -6.98 5.29
CA ILE A 131 2.87 -6.05 4.27
C ILE A 131 2.22 -4.70 4.50
N LEU A 132 3.04 -3.70 4.76
CA LEU A 132 2.60 -2.31 4.85
C LEU A 132 2.65 -1.68 3.44
N ARG A 133 1.54 -1.07 3.01
CA ARG A 133 1.47 -0.41 1.70
C ARG A 133 2.17 0.95 1.61
N SER A 134 2.69 1.47 2.73
CA SER A 134 3.34 2.77 2.87
C SER A 134 4.71 2.62 3.52
N LEU A 135 5.51 3.68 3.51
CA LEU A 135 6.77 3.69 4.26
C LEU A 135 6.49 3.61 5.77
N PRO A 136 7.27 2.83 6.52
CA PRO A 136 7.14 2.75 7.97
C PRO A 136 7.66 4.04 8.63
N VAL A 137 7.34 4.21 9.91
CA VAL A 137 7.84 5.34 10.73
C VAL A 137 9.14 4.97 11.43
N ASP A 138 9.30 3.71 11.77
CA ASP A 138 10.46 3.13 12.46
C ASP A 138 10.95 1.85 11.75
N SER A 139 12.02 1.26 12.25
CA SER A 139 12.65 0.09 11.62
C SER A 139 11.76 -1.14 11.68
N ILE A 140 11.65 -1.80 10.53
CA ILE A 140 10.99 -3.09 10.33
C ILE A 140 11.97 -4.07 9.66
N ASP A 141 11.54 -5.30 9.36
CA ASP A 141 12.46 -6.28 8.77
C ASP A 141 12.97 -5.84 7.40
N ARG A 142 12.10 -5.26 6.52
CA ARG A 142 12.50 -4.91 5.15
C ARG A 142 11.57 -3.90 4.49
N ILE A 143 12.16 -3.03 3.67
CA ILE A 143 11.44 -2.23 2.68
C ILE A 143 11.82 -2.75 1.30
N ILE A 144 10.82 -3.21 0.54
CA ILE A 144 11.02 -3.77 -0.81
C ILE A 144 10.35 -2.87 -1.84
N VAL A 145 11.13 -2.39 -2.78
CA VAL A 145 10.65 -1.70 -3.98
C VAL A 145 10.89 -2.62 -5.18
N PRO A 146 9.82 -3.18 -5.79
CA PRO A 146 9.93 -4.09 -6.91
C PRO A 146 10.77 -3.53 -8.07
N GLY A 147 11.70 -4.32 -8.59
CA GLY A 147 12.64 -3.90 -9.62
C GLY A 147 13.87 -3.14 -9.10
N VAL A 148 13.90 -2.77 -7.82
CA VAL A 148 15.05 -2.05 -7.21
C VAL A 148 15.87 -2.98 -6.31
N ASN A 149 15.26 -3.51 -5.27
CA ASN A 149 15.93 -4.30 -4.25
C ASN A 149 15.23 -5.65 -3.95
N ASP A 150 14.56 -6.25 -4.94
CA ASP A 150 13.85 -7.55 -4.80
C ASP A 150 14.73 -8.64 -4.18
N GLN A 151 16.03 -8.61 -4.50
CA GLN A 151 17.02 -9.57 -4.00
C GLN A 151 17.25 -9.46 -2.48
N ALA A 152 16.81 -8.35 -1.85
CA ALA A 152 16.99 -8.16 -0.42
C ALA A 152 15.92 -8.92 0.41
N ALA A 153 14.83 -9.38 -0.20
CA ALA A 153 13.77 -10.11 0.48
C ALA A 153 14.27 -11.46 1.03
N MET A 154 13.95 -11.74 2.29
CA MET A 154 14.29 -13.00 2.94
C MET A 154 13.03 -13.75 3.35
N VAL A 155 13.10 -15.08 3.38
CA VAL A 155 11.98 -15.93 3.83
C VAL A 155 11.63 -15.66 5.30
N SER A 156 12.61 -15.23 6.11
CA SER A 156 12.42 -14.87 7.51
C SER A 156 11.71 -13.54 7.73
N ASP A 157 11.67 -12.64 6.74
CA ASP A 157 11.06 -11.32 6.88
C ASP A 157 9.54 -11.45 7.11
N ARG A 158 9.07 -10.92 8.21
CA ARG A 158 7.65 -10.97 8.60
C ARG A 158 6.96 -9.61 8.54
N MET A 159 7.70 -8.53 8.72
CA MET A 159 7.23 -7.15 8.63
C MET A 159 7.88 -6.48 7.42
N ILE A 160 7.15 -6.35 6.33
CA ILE A 160 7.65 -5.84 5.06
C ILE A 160 6.87 -4.58 4.68
N SER A 161 7.56 -3.56 4.20
CA SER A 161 6.92 -2.42 3.53
C SER A 161 7.10 -2.55 2.01
N ALA A 162 6.04 -2.30 1.27
CA ALA A 162 6.08 -2.18 -0.20
C ALA A 162 6.53 -0.77 -0.67
N GLY A 163 6.98 0.08 0.25
CA GLY A 163 7.28 1.47 -0.03
C GLY A 163 6.03 2.31 -0.27
N SER A 164 6.22 3.51 -0.79
CA SER A 164 5.13 4.37 -1.29
C SER A 164 5.20 4.47 -2.81
N ALA A 165 4.12 4.90 -3.46
CA ALA A 165 4.11 5.15 -4.90
C ALA A 165 5.25 6.10 -5.31
N THR A 166 5.48 7.15 -4.52
CA THR A 166 6.55 8.12 -4.77
C THR A 166 7.94 7.53 -4.55
N SER A 167 8.16 6.74 -3.48
CA SER A 167 9.46 6.07 -3.27
C SER A 167 9.75 5.04 -4.36
N SER A 168 8.74 4.31 -4.82
CA SER A 168 8.88 3.36 -5.92
C SER A 168 9.28 4.03 -7.22
N ALA A 169 8.60 5.14 -7.59
CA ALA A 169 8.94 5.90 -8.78
C ALA A 169 10.35 6.50 -8.69
N LEU A 170 10.69 7.12 -7.56
CA LEU A 170 12.01 7.70 -7.33
C LEU A 170 13.12 6.66 -7.45
N CYS A 171 13.01 5.56 -6.70
CA CYS A 171 14.05 4.53 -6.65
C CYS A 171 14.24 3.83 -8.00
N LEU A 172 13.15 3.54 -8.72
CA LEU A 172 13.23 2.96 -10.07
C LEU A 172 13.93 3.90 -11.05
N LEU A 173 13.59 5.20 -11.06
CA LEU A 173 14.25 6.18 -11.91
C LEU A 173 15.72 6.33 -11.57
N LEU A 174 16.06 6.45 -10.29
CA LEU A 174 17.45 6.55 -9.84
C LEU A 174 18.25 5.30 -10.25
N LYS A 175 17.69 4.11 -10.06
CA LYS A 175 18.35 2.85 -10.45
C LYS A 175 18.60 2.76 -11.95
N ILE A 176 17.61 3.15 -12.78
CA ILE A 176 17.76 3.17 -14.23
C ILE A 176 18.85 4.18 -14.65
N LEU A 177 18.80 5.38 -14.09
CA LEU A 177 19.77 6.44 -14.44
C LEU A 177 21.18 6.09 -13.96
N SER A 178 21.34 5.60 -12.71
CA SER A 178 22.64 5.23 -12.16
C SER A 178 23.30 4.06 -12.89
N SER A 179 22.51 3.23 -13.58
CA SER A 179 23.06 2.14 -14.41
C SER A 179 23.81 2.66 -15.66
N ARG A 180 23.66 3.91 -16.01
CA ARG A 180 24.23 4.52 -17.22
C ARG A 180 25.04 5.79 -16.96
N PHE A 181 24.72 6.49 -15.87
CA PHE A 181 25.30 7.79 -15.53
C PHE A 181 25.75 7.79 -14.09
N GLU A 182 26.83 8.47 -13.81
CA GLU A 182 27.21 8.81 -12.45
C GLU A 182 26.33 9.96 -11.97
N ILE A 183 25.57 9.73 -10.89
CA ILE A 183 24.68 10.71 -10.28
C ILE A 183 25.40 11.36 -9.10
N GLU A 184 25.74 12.64 -9.24
CA GLU A 184 26.32 13.45 -8.17
C GLU A 184 25.26 13.94 -7.20
N CYS A 185 24.15 14.48 -7.73
CA CYS A 185 23.00 14.92 -6.95
C CYS A 185 21.70 14.81 -7.77
N ALA A 186 20.58 14.68 -7.08
CA ALA A 186 19.25 14.67 -7.69
C ALA A 186 18.26 15.45 -6.83
N SER A 187 17.27 16.04 -7.47
CA SER A 187 16.13 16.67 -6.81
C SER A 187 14.84 16.18 -7.44
N MET A 188 13.90 15.78 -6.62
CA MET A 188 12.55 15.40 -7.06
C MET A 188 11.51 16.31 -6.42
N THR A 189 10.65 16.87 -7.26
CA THR A 189 9.43 17.54 -6.80
C THR A 189 8.22 16.70 -7.19
N SER A 190 7.48 16.23 -6.21
CA SER A 190 6.22 15.53 -6.42
C SER A 190 5.06 16.52 -6.32
N VAL A 191 4.26 16.61 -7.37
CA VAL A 191 3.01 17.38 -7.38
C VAL A 191 1.87 16.38 -7.24
N HIS A 192 1.13 16.48 -6.15
CA HIS A 192 0.18 15.47 -5.71
C HIS A 192 -1.23 16.05 -5.56
N ALA A 193 -2.25 15.33 -5.98
CA ALA A 193 -3.64 15.67 -5.66
C ALA A 193 -3.82 15.68 -4.13
N TYR A 194 -4.81 16.41 -3.63
CA TYR A 194 -5.17 16.32 -2.22
C TYR A 194 -5.67 14.90 -1.90
N THR A 195 -5.44 14.48 -0.65
CA THR A 195 -5.75 13.14 -0.15
C THR A 195 -6.76 13.20 0.98
N SER A 196 -7.32 12.06 1.37
CA SER A 196 -8.38 11.96 2.38
C SER A 196 -7.96 12.43 3.79
N ASP A 197 -6.67 12.60 4.03
CA ASP A 197 -6.13 13.15 5.28
C ASP A 197 -6.06 14.69 5.29
N GLN A 198 -6.46 15.34 4.20
CA GLN A 198 -6.50 16.78 4.06
C GLN A 198 -7.94 17.29 4.04
N ALA A 199 -8.23 18.28 4.88
CA ALA A 199 -9.54 18.90 4.93
C ALA A 199 -9.81 19.76 3.68
N LEU A 200 -11.02 19.66 3.14
CA LEU A 200 -11.44 20.47 1.98
C LEU A 200 -11.67 21.94 2.36
N GLN A 201 -11.89 22.23 3.62
CA GLN A 201 -12.05 23.59 4.19
C GLN A 201 -11.04 23.82 5.31
N ASP A 202 -10.75 25.08 5.62
CA ASP A 202 -9.90 25.44 6.76
C ASP A 202 -10.45 24.83 8.05
N TYR A 203 -9.58 24.21 8.85
CA TYR A 203 -9.95 23.64 10.14
C TYR A 203 -8.84 23.82 11.18
N ALA A 204 -9.17 23.72 12.46
CA ALA A 204 -8.21 23.83 13.56
C ALA A 204 -7.45 22.51 13.77
N GLY A 205 -6.45 22.24 12.92
CA GLY A 205 -5.55 21.10 13.04
C GLY A 205 -4.24 21.45 13.80
N SER A 206 -3.43 20.43 14.05
CA SER A 206 -2.12 20.60 14.70
C SER A 206 -1.02 21.09 13.74
N ASP A 207 -1.16 20.84 12.43
CA ASP A 207 -0.25 21.30 11.39
C ASP A 207 -0.85 22.52 10.70
N PHE A 208 -0.19 23.67 10.81
CA PHE A 208 -0.65 24.94 10.24
C PHE A 208 -0.85 24.91 8.73
N ARG A 209 0.01 24.19 7.97
CA ARG A 209 -0.11 24.08 6.52
C ARG A 209 -1.26 23.18 6.14
N ARG A 210 -1.37 22.01 6.78
CA ARG A 210 -2.44 21.04 6.53
C ARG A 210 -3.80 21.49 7.06
N SER A 211 -3.84 22.50 7.93
CA SER A 211 -5.07 23.12 8.42
C SER A 211 -5.75 24.03 7.39
N ARG A 212 -5.06 24.35 6.30
CA ARG A 212 -5.62 25.14 5.20
C ARG A 212 -6.42 24.27 4.23
N SER A 213 -7.44 24.87 3.65
CA SER A 213 -8.29 24.26 2.62
C SER A 213 -7.47 23.61 1.49
N ALA A 214 -7.55 22.30 1.35
CA ALA A 214 -6.90 21.56 0.27
C ALA A 214 -7.51 21.86 -1.09
N ALA A 215 -8.77 22.31 -1.13
CA ALA A 215 -9.47 22.63 -2.37
C ALA A 215 -9.07 23.99 -2.96
N GLU A 216 -8.39 24.85 -2.20
CA GLU A 216 -8.09 26.23 -2.61
C GLU A 216 -6.61 26.60 -2.52
N ASN A 217 -5.78 25.73 -1.95
CA ASN A 217 -4.38 26.06 -1.67
C ASN A 217 -3.41 25.03 -2.25
N ILE A 218 -2.24 25.51 -2.67
CA ILE A 218 -1.07 24.65 -2.87
C ILE A 218 -0.37 24.50 -1.52
N ILE A 219 -0.38 23.27 -0.99
CA ILE A 219 0.12 22.99 0.36
C ILE A 219 1.46 22.27 0.26
N PRO A 220 2.59 22.91 0.66
CA PRO A 220 3.85 22.21 0.79
C PRO A 220 3.75 21.12 1.86
N ASN A 221 4.20 19.92 1.51
CA ASN A 221 4.18 18.76 2.39
C ASN A 221 5.60 18.18 2.51
N THR A 222 5.83 17.35 3.51
CA THR A 222 7.07 16.59 3.67
C THR A 222 6.92 15.22 3.02
N HIS A 223 8.00 14.75 2.41
CA HIS A 223 8.06 13.40 1.85
C HIS A 223 9.17 12.60 2.53
N GLU A 224 8.85 11.39 2.92
CA GLU A 224 9.76 10.51 3.67
C GLU A 224 10.61 9.61 2.75
N ALA A 225 10.40 9.65 1.41
CA ALA A 225 11.08 8.73 0.49
C ALA A 225 12.61 8.80 0.56
N HIS A 226 13.18 10.02 0.72
CA HIS A 226 14.62 10.19 0.82
C HIS A 226 15.20 9.62 2.13
N LEU A 227 14.41 9.56 3.20
CA LEU A 227 14.85 9.03 4.50
C LEU A 227 15.16 7.53 4.45
N TRP A 228 14.49 6.81 3.56
CA TRP A 228 14.64 5.36 3.43
C TRP A 228 15.54 4.93 2.27
N LEU A 229 16.16 5.89 1.54
CA LEU A 229 17.09 5.57 0.46
C LEU A 229 18.29 4.77 0.95
N HIS A 230 18.76 5.02 2.17
CA HIS A 230 19.86 4.28 2.76
C HIS A 230 19.59 2.77 2.88
N GLU A 231 18.34 2.36 2.95
CA GLU A 231 17.94 0.95 3.00
C GLU A 231 17.59 0.41 1.61
N ILE A 232 16.86 1.20 0.79
CA ILE A 232 16.34 0.76 -0.51
C ILE A 232 17.41 0.83 -1.61
N LEU A 233 18.19 1.92 -1.63
CA LEU A 233 19.18 2.23 -2.68
C LEU A 233 20.37 2.98 -2.04
N PRO A 234 21.22 2.29 -1.26
CA PRO A 234 22.24 2.91 -0.40
C PRO A 234 23.18 3.89 -1.12
N GLU A 235 23.52 3.60 -2.38
CA GLU A 235 24.41 4.44 -3.20
C GLU A 235 23.84 5.82 -3.53
N MET A 236 22.55 6.03 -3.29
CA MET A 236 21.83 7.30 -3.51
C MET A 236 21.46 8.03 -2.20
N SER A 237 21.83 7.49 -1.03
CA SER A 237 21.35 7.93 0.27
C SER A 237 21.48 9.45 0.48
N ASP A 238 22.65 10.02 0.29
CA ASP A 238 22.89 11.44 0.59
C ASP A 238 22.88 12.35 -0.65
N LYS A 239 22.42 11.82 -1.79
CA LYS A 239 22.45 12.53 -3.07
C LYS A 239 21.10 13.10 -3.49
N VAL A 240 20.03 12.85 -2.73
CA VAL A 240 18.66 13.13 -3.20
C VAL A 240 17.92 14.07 -2.25
N LEU A 241 17.37 15.14 -2.82
CA LEU A 241 16.42 16.03 -2.15
C LEU A 241 15.00 15.79 -2.68
N THR A 242 14.03 15.76 -1.80
CA THR A 242 12.63 15.56 -2.19
C THR A 242 11.73 16.67 -1.67
N TYR A 243 10.83 17.15 -2.54
CA TYR A 243 9.81 18.13 -2.23
C TYR A 243 8.45 17.59 -2.62
N VAL A 244 7.41 17.94 -1.87
CA VAL A 244 6.03 17.57 -2.19
C VAL A 244 5.13 18.78 -2.11
N LEU A 245 4.30 18.94 -3.12
CA LEU A 245 3.25 19.95 -3.17
C LEU A 245 1.91 19.24 -3.36
N ASN A 246 1.00 19.41 -2.42
CA ASN A 246 -0.39 19.02 -2.62
C ASN A 246 -1.12 20.17 -3.31
N VAL A 247 -1.80 19.87 -4.40
CA VAL A 247 -2.49 20.86 -5.25
C VAL A 247 -3.98 20.58 -5.30
N PRO A 248 -4.81 21.62 -5.55
CA PRO A 248 -6.27 21.50 -5.55
C PRO A 248 -6.80 20.85 -6.83
N ILE A 249 -6.39 19.62 -7.08
CA ILE A 249 -6.89 18.78 -8.18
C ILE A 249 -7.47 17.48 -7.62
N HIS A 250 -8.44 16.92 -8.32
CA HIS A 250 -9.19 15.74 -7.86
C HIS A 250 -8.44 14.44 -8.12
N GLU A 251 -7.66 14.38 -9.19
CA GLU A 251 -6.91 13.17 -9.59
C GLU A 251 -5.44 13.53 -9.84
N GLY A 252 -4.57 12.65 -9.39
CA GLY A 252 -3.13 12.73 -9.57
C GLY A 252 -2.61 11.64 -10.51
#